data_0258f768adb489b3e686e1d6f321924f
#
_entry.id   0258f768adb489b3e686e1d6f321924f
#
_cell.length_a   1.000
_cell.length_b   1.000
_cell.length_c   1.000
_cell.angle_alpha   90.00
_cell.angle_beta   90.00
_cell.angle_gamma   90.00
#
_symmetry.space_group_name_H-M   'P 1'
#
loop_
_entity.id
_entity.type
_entity.pdbx_description
1 polymer ?
#
loop_
_entity_poly.entity_id
_entity_poly.type
_entity_poly.pdbx_seq_one_letter_code
_entity_poly.pdbx_strand_id
1 'polypeptide(L)'
;VVGLVTAVGGGTIRDILLNATPFWMEQTSYLTVSALALLFVIIFRKYVIRLNNTFFIFDAIGLGLFGVVGIAKTLEFGFPMWVAIVMGTITGSFGGMMRDILINEEPLIFRKDIYALACVFGGGVYYLCMLTGLTPSITQFAAALGIFLARIIAVKYHISVPVLKGEE
;
A
#
# COMPACT_ATOMS: atom_id res chain seq x y z
N VAL A 1 15.90 -6.14 -8.85
CA VAL A 1 15.91 -4.82 -8.18
C VAL A 1 14.49 -4.29 -8.00
N VAL A 2 13.69 -4.10 -9.08
CA VAL A 2 12.33 -3.52 -9.01
C VAL A 2 11.45 -4.20 -7.96
N GLY A 3 11.35 -5.54 -8.01
CA GLY A 3 10.52 -6.30 -7.06
C GLY A 3 10.94 -6.11 -5.60
N LEU A 4 12.24 -6.02 -5.32
CA LEU A 4 12.75 -5.77 -3.96
C LEU A 4 12.38 -4.36 -3.50
N VAL A 5 12.63 -3.35 -4.34
CA VAL A 5 12.27 -1.95 -4.03
C VAL A 5 10.76 -1.81 -3.79
N THR A 6 9.93 -2.49 -4.58
CA THR A 6 8.48 -2.52 -4.37
C THR A 6 8.11 -3.13 -3.01
N ALA A 7 8.75 -4.25 -2.65
CA ALA A 7 8.43 -4.99 -1.43
C ALA A 7 8.82 -4.24 -0.14
N VAL A 8 9.97 -3.56 -0.13
CA VAL A 8 10.50 -2.92 1.09
C VAL A 8 10.44 -1.40 1.07
N GLY A 9 10.22 -0.77 -0.08
CA GLY A 9 10.35 0.68 -0.26
C GLY A 9 9.40 1.50 0.61
N GLY A 10 8.12 1.15 0.62
CA GLY A 10 7.11 1.85 1.43
C GLY A 10 7.40 1.79 2.93
N GLY A 11 7.74 0.60 3.43
CA GLY A 11 8.11 0.43 4.84
C GLY A 11 9.43 1.11 5.21
N THR A 12 10.39 1.16 4.28
CA THR A 12 11.66 1.87 4.49
C THR A 12 11.44 3.37 4.68
N ILE A 13 10.66 4.00 3.79
CA ILE A 13 10.34 5.43 3.92
C ILE A 13 9.59 5.70 5.22
N ARG A 14 8.61 4.87 5.58
CA ARG A 14 7.91 4.98 6.86
C ARG A 14 8.89 4.96 8.03
N ASP A 15 9.77 3.96 8.08
CA ASP A 15 10.69 3.79 9.21
C ASP A 15 11.68 4.95 9.32
N ILE A 16 12.19 5.45 8.19
CA ILE A 16 13.03 6.65 8.16
C ILE A 16 12.28 7.87 8.70
N LEU A 17 11.03 8.10 8.28
CA LEU A 17 10.21 9.22 8.76
C LEU A 17 9.86 9.10 10.24
N LEU A 18 9.75 7.88 10.78
CA LEU A 18 9.56 7.61 12.19
C LEU A 18 10.87 7.61 13.01
N ASN A 19 12.00 7.91 12.37
CA ASN A 19 13.34 7.83 12.97
C ASN A 19 13.64 6.44 13.55
N ALA A 20 13.20 5.40 12.85
CA ALA A 20 13.39 3.99 13.20
C ALA A 20 14.31 3.30 12.20
N THR A 21 14.96 2.23 12.63
CA THR A 21 15.71 1.36 11.72
C THR A 21 14.75 0.69 10.75
N PRO A 22 15.06 0.67 9.42
CA PRO A 22 14.24 -0.04 8.46
C PRO A 22 14.01 -1.51 8.85
N PHE A 23 12.76 -1.96 8.86
CA PHE A 23 12.33 -3.27 9.36
C PHE A 23 13.07 -4.48 8.75
N TRP A 24 13.48 -4.38 7.48
CA TRP A 24 14.22 -5.44 6.79
C TRP A 24 15.69 -5.54 7.21
N MET A 25 16.25 -4.49 7.84
CA MET A 25 17.59 -4.52 8.43
C MET A 25 17.60 -5.26 9.76
N GLU A 26 16.50 -5.24 10.49
CA GLU A 26 16.36 -5.96 11.76
C GLU A 26 16.01 -7.43 11.56
N GLN A 27 15.23 -7.73 10.51
CA GLN A 27 14.74 -9.09 10.25
C GLN A 27 15.06 -9.53 8.81
N THR A 28 16.02 -10.40 8.65
CA THR A 28 16.42 -10.96 7.35
C THR A 28 15.33 -11.78 6.65
N SER A 29 14.29 -12.20 7.38
CA SER A 29 13.14 -12.93 6.84
C SER A 29 12.46 -12.19 5.68
N TYR A 30 12.38 -10.86 5.73
CA TYR A 30 11.78 -10.06 4.65
C TYR A 30 12.55 -10.17 3.34
N LEU A 31 13.88 -10.13 3.39
CA LEU A 31 14.74 -10.32 2.22
C LEU A 31 14.66 -11.76 1.70
N THR A 32 14.63 -12.74 2.60
CA THR A 32 14.51 -14.15 2.24
C THR A 32 13.19 -14.43 1.53
N VAL A 33 12.06 -13.95 2.07
CA VAL A 33 10.74 -14.11 1.44
C VAL A 33 10.69 -13.40 0.10
N SER A 34 11.26 -12.21 -0.02
CA SER A 34 11.34 -11.47 -1.29
C SER A 34 12.16 -12.22 -2.35
N ALA A 35 13.28 -12.84 -1.95
CA ALA A 35 14.09 -13.67 -2.83
C ALA A 35 13.35 -14.94 -3.28
N LEU A 36 12.67 -15.62 -2.37
CA LEU A 36 11.85 -16.79 -2.70
C LEU A 36 10.70 -16.43 -3.64
N ALA A 37 10.03 -15.29 -3.42
CA ALA A 37 8.98 -14.79 -4.31
C ALA A 37 9.54 -14.50 -5.71
N LEU A 38 10.74 -13.93 -5.82
CA LEU A 38 11.40 -13.70 -7.10
C LEU A 38 11.68 -15.03 -7.82
N LEU A 39 12.24 -16.02 -7.11
CA LEU A 39 12.48 -17.36 -7.67
C LEU A 39 11.17 -17.99 -8.16
N PHE A 40 10.12 -17.90 -7.37
CA PHE A 40 8.79 -18.39 -7.76
C PHE A 40 8.30 -17.74 -9.06
N VAL A 41 8.39 -16.43 -9.18
CA VAL A 41 7.98 -15.70 -10.39
C VAL A 41 8.83 -16.11 -11.60
N ILE A 42 10.14 -16.31 -11.44
CA ILE A 42 11.02 -16.74 -12.54
C ILE A 42 10.60 -18.14 -13.02
N ILE A 43 10.35 -19.08 -12.11
CA ILE A 43 9.99 -20.47 -12.44
C ILE A 43 8.60 -20.54 -13.08
N PHE A 44 7.63 -19.81 -12.53
CA PHE A 44 6.23 -19.83 -12.98
C PHE A 44 5.85 -18.71 -13.94
N ARG A 45 6.81 -18.01 -14.52
CA ARG A 45 6.64 -16.86 -15.41
C ARG A 45 5.50 -17.02 -16.43
N LYS A 46 5.42 -18.18 -17.11
CA LYS A 46 4.41 -18.45 -18.13
C LYS A 46 2.97 -18.39 -17.61
N TYR A 47 2.75 -18.77 -16.35
CA TYR A 47 1.42 -18.75 -15.72
C TYR A 47 1.09 -17.35 -15.19
N VAL A 48 2.06 -16.65 -14.61
CA VAL A 48 1.90 -15.32 -14.03
C VAL A 48 1.57 -14.27 -15.10
N ILE A 49 2.21 -14.32 -16.27
CA ILE A 49 1.99 -13.34 -17.36
C ILE A 49 0.59 -13.46 -18.00
N ARG A 50 -0.06 -14.61 -17.94
CA ARG A 50 -1.41 -14.80 -18.53
C ARG A 50 -2.54 -14.10 -17.75
N LEU A 51 -2.28 -13.57 -16.58
CA LEU A 51 -3.26 -12.96 -15.70
C LEU A 51 -3.25 -11.43 -15.91
N ASN A 52 -3.93 -10.94 -16.94
CA ASN A 52 -3.96 -9.51 -17.31
C ASN A 52 -4.36 -8.53 -16.18
N ASN A 53 -5.14 -9.00 -15.17
CA ASN A 53 -5.57 -8.17 -14.04
C ASN A 53 -4.77 -8.45 -12.75
N THR A 54 -3.78 -9.33 -12.79
CA THR A 54 -3.06 -9.78 -11.59
C THR A 54 -2.29 -8.64 -10.94
N PHE A 55 -1.64 -7.80 -11.74
CA PHE A 55 -0.88 -6.65 -11.25
C PHE A 55 -1.74 -5.71 -10.41
N PHE A 56 -2.92 -5.38 -10.90
CA PHE A 56 -3.86 -4.51 -10.21
C PHE A 56 -4.36 -5.13 -8.90
N ILE A 57 -4.70 -6.42 -8.90
CA ILE A 57 -5.21 -7.11 -7.70
C ILE A 57 -4.12 -7.17 -6.62
N PHE A 58 -2.89 -7.55 -6.99
CA PHE A 58 -1.77 -7.58 -6.04
C PHE A 58 -1.42 -6.20 -5.53
N ASP A 59 -1.47 -5.16 -6.37
CA ASP A 59 -1.26 -3.77 -5.96
C ASP A 59 -2.35 -3.33 -4.96
N ALA A 60 -3.62 -3.62 -5.24
CA ALA A 60 -4.73 -3.28 -4.34
C ALA A 60 -4.65 -4.01 -2.99
N ILE A 61 -4.25 -5.30 -2.99
CA ILE A 61 -4.00 -6.06 -1.76
C ILE A 61 -2.82 -5.44 -0.99
N GLY A 62 -1.71 -5.17 -1.69
CA GLY A 62 -0.52 -4.56 -1.12
C GLY A 62 -0.82 -3.20 -0.48
N LEU A 63 -1.59 -2.35 -1.19
CA LEU A 63 -2.03 -1.05 -0.69
C LEU A 63 -2.81 -1.18 0.63
N GLY A 64 -3.75 -2.14 0.70
CA GLY A 64 -4.53 -2.40 1.91
C GLY A 64 -3.67 -2.87 3.07
N LEU A 65 -2.84 -3.89 2.85
CA LEU A 65 -1.99 -4.47 3.88
C LEU A 65 -0.94 -3.47 4.40
N PHE A 66 -0.17 -2.87 3.49
CA PHE A 66 0.90 -1.94 3.88
C PHE A 66 0.36 -0.61 4.39
N GLY A 67 -0.78 -0.14 3.89
CA GLY A 67 -1.45 1.04 4.41
C GLY A 67 -1.83 0.86 5.88
N VAL A 68 -2.45 -0.26 6.22
CA VAL A 68 -2.85 -0.57 7.60
C VAL A 68 -1.64 -0.82 8.52
N VAL A 69 -0.61 -1.52 8.05
CA VAL A 69 0.64 -1.70 8.80
C VAL A 69 1.31 -0.34 9.06
N GLY A 70 1.26 0.58 8.08
CA GLY A 70 1.74 1.94 8.25
C GLY A 70 0.98 2.72 9.33
N ILE A 71 -0.36 2.62 9.34
CA ILE A 71 -1.21 3.23 10.38
C ILE A 71 -0.85 2.66 11.76
N ALA A 72 -0.89 1.34 11.90
CA ALA A 72 -0.66 0.67 13.17
C ALA A 72 0.71 1.04 13.78
N LYS A 73 1.77 0.92 12.99
CA LYS A 73 3.13 1.25 13.45
C LYS A 73 3.27 2.73 13.83
N THR A 74 2.65 3.63 13.10
CA THR A 74 2.69 5.07 13.44
C THR A 74 1.98 5.37 14.76
N LEU A 75 0.86 4.71 15.03
CA LEU A 75 0.16 4.81 16.31
C LEU A 75 0.98 4.23 17.47
N GLU A 76 1.70 3.12 17.26
CA GLU A 76 2.63 2.53 18.25
C GLU A 76 3.75 3.52 18.64
N PHE A 77 4.18 4.37 17.72
CA PHE A 77 5.14 5.45 17.98
C PHE A 77 4.53 6.67 18.69
N GLY A 78 3.23 6.62 19.03
CA GLY A 78 2.53 7.67 19.77
C GLY A 78 2.06 8.87 18.95
N PHE A 79 2.10 8.77 17.62
CA PHE A 79 1.59 9.83 16.75
C PHE A 79 0.05 9.84 16.69
N PRO A 80 -0.57 11.00 16.46
CA PRO A 80 -2.02 11.09 16.35
C PRO A 80 -2.55 10.42 15.08
N MET A 81 -3.84 10.06 15.09
CA MET A 81 -4.49 9.31 14.02
C MET A 81 -4.33 9.94 12.63
N TRP A 82 -4.41 11.27 12.51
CA TRP A 82 -4.26 11.94 11.21
C TRP A 82 -2.86 11.73 10.60
N VAL A 83 -1.81 11.75 11.45
CA VAL A 83 -0.43 11.41 11.02
C VAL A 83 -0.37 9.94 10.62
N ALA A 84 -0.99 9.05 11.40
CA ALA A 84 -1.02 7.62 11.09
C ALA A 84 -1.68 7.34 9.74
N ILE A 85 -2.78 8.03 9.40
CA ILE A 85 -3.43 7.90 8.08
C ILE A 85 -2.51 8.35 6.95
N VAL A 86 -1.83 9.48 7.10
CA VAL A 86 -0.86 9.99 6.11
C VAL A 86 0.28 8.98 5.95
N MET A 87 0.85 8.50 7.05
CA MET A 87 1.94 7.51 7.03
C MET A 87 1.51 6.17 6.45
N GLY A 88 0.28 5.73 6.72
CA GLY A 88 -0.30 4.56 6.09
C GLY A 88 -0.43 4.72 4.58
N THR A 89 -0.89 5.89 4.14
CA THR A 89 -0.98 6.22 2.71
C THR A 89 0.40 6.20 2.04
N ILE A 90 1.40 6.83 2.65
CA ILE A 90 2.78 6.81 2.16
C ILE A 90 3.31 5.37 2.12
N THR A 91 3.14 4.61 3.20
CA THR A 91 3.64 3.22 3.29
C THR A 91 3.04 2.33 2.22
N GLY A 92 1.72 2.42 2.01
CA GLY A 92 1.02 1.58 1.03
C GLY A 92 1.32 1.97 -0.41
N SER A 93 1.44 3.28 -0.70
CA SER A 93 1.57 3.77 -2.08
C SER A 93 3.01 3.85 -2.58
N PHE A 94 3.98 4.10 -1.71
CA PHE A 94 5.34 4.41 -2.12
C PHE A 94 6.04 3.25 -2.83
N GLY A 95 5.82 2.01 -2.38
CA GLY A 95 6.40 0.83 -3.03
C GLY A 95 5.93 0.69 -4.49
N GLY A 96 4.64 0.88 -4.75
CA GLY A 96 4.05 0.89 -6.10
C GLY A 96 4.54 2.06 -6.94
N MET A 97 4.64 3.25 -6.35
CA MET A 97 5.16 4.44 -7.02
C MET A 97 6.61 4.24 -7.49
N MET A 98 7.49 3.73 -6.62
CA MET A 98 8.87 3.43 -6.98
C MET A 98 8.97 2.35 -8.06
N ARG A 99 8.12 1.32 -8.00
CA ARG A 99 8.04 0.30 -9.05
C ARG A 99 7.77 0.96 -10.41
N ASP A 100 6.71 1.78 -10.48
CA ASP A 100 6.26 2.38 -11.72
C ASP A 100 7.33 3.32 -12.31
N ILE A 101 7.98 4.14 -11.47
CA ILE A 101 9.11 4.98 -11.87
C ILE A 101 10.27 4.14 -12.43
N LEU A 102 10.63 3.04 -11.76
CA LEU A 102 11.76 2.19 -12.17
C LEU A 102 11.51 1.45 -13.48
N ILE A 103 10.25 1.19 -13.84
CA ILE A 103 9.87 0.59 -15.12
C ILE A 103 9.47 1.63 -16.17
N ASN A 104 9.64 2.92 -15.87
CA ASN A 104 9.30 4.06 -16.73
C ASN A 104 7.81 4.11 -17.11
N GLU A 105 6.95 3.77 -16.15
CA GLU A 105 5.48 3.90 -16.27
C GLU A 105 4.99 5.06 -15.40
N GLU A 106 3.85 5.66 -15.78
CA GLU A 106 3.22 6.69 -14.96
C GLU A 106 2.69 6.07 -13.65
N PRO A 107 3.19 6.54 -12.47
CA PRO A 107 2.75 6.00 -11.18
C PRO A 107 1.24 6.07 -10.98
N LEU A 108 0.65 4.99 -10.46
CA LEU A 108 -0.79 4.89 -10.20
C LEU A 108 -1.33 6.03 -9.33
N ILE A 109 -0.51 6.57 -8.43
CA ILE A 109 -0.89 7.69 -7.55
C ILE A 109 -1.15 8.99 -8.31
N PHE A 110 -0.55 9.18 -9.49
CA PHE A 110 -0.74 10.35 -10.35
C PHE A 110 -1.84 10.16 -11.40
N ARG A 111 -2.28 8.92 -11.59
CA ARG A 111 -3.43 8.65 -12.44
C ARG A 111 -4.70 9.18 -11.79
N LYS A 112 -5.72 9.44 -12.59
CA LYS A 112 -7.02 9.98 -12.12
C LYS A 112 -7.78 9.05 -11.17
N ASP A 113 -7.23 7.88 -10.88
CA ASP A 113 -7.85 6.86 -10.05
C ASP A 113 -7.79 7.23 -8.56
N ILE A 114 -8.80 6.78 -7.82
CA ILE A 114 -8.84 6.90 -6.36
C ILE A 114 -7.82 5.93 -5.74
N TYR A 115 -6.54 6.34 -5.66
CA TYR A 115 -5.47 5.53 -5.10
C TYR A 115 -5.19 5.92 -3.64
N ALA A 116 -4.70 7.13 -3.41
CA ALA A 116 -4.42 7.65 -2.07
C ALA A 116 -5.70 7.81 -1.23
N LEU A 117 -6.81 8.22 -1.86
CA LEU A 117 -8.10 8.36 -1.16
C LEU A 117 -8.64 7.03 -0.62
N ALA A 118 -8.33 5.90 -1.25
CA ALA A 118 -8.68 4.59 -0.70
C ALA A 118 -7.98 4.33 0.64
N CYS A 119 -6.71 4.76 0.79
CA CYS A 119 -6.00 4.66 2.06
C CYS A 119 -6.60 5.59 3.12
N VAL A 120 -6.99 6.81 2.75
CA VAL A 120 -7.68 7.74 3.65
C VAL A 120 -9.01 7.15 4.12
N PHE A 121 -9.79 6.57 3.21
CA PHE A 121 -11.03 5.87 3.54
C PHE A 121 -10.79 4.71 4.52
N GLY A 122 -9.81 3.85 4.22
CA GLY A 122 -9.45 2.74 5.12
C GLY A 122 -8.92 3.22 6.48
N GLY A 123 -8.21 4.35 6.51
CA GLY A 123 -7.82 5.02 7.76
C GLY A 123 -9.02 5.48 8.58
N GLY A 124 -10.06 5.99 7.92
CA GLY A 124 -11.34 6.30 8.56
C GLY A 124 -12.02 5.07 9.14
N VAL A 125 -12.05 3.94 8.40
CA VAL A 125 -12.55 2.65 8.90
C VAL A 125 -11.74 2.19 10.11
N TYR A 126 -10.41 2.29 10.05
CA TYR A 126 -9.53 1.95 11.17
C TYR A 126 -9.90 2.75 12.42
N TYR A 127 -10.05 4.07 12.27
CA TYR A 127 -10.43 4.96 13.37
C TYR A 127 -11.79 4.61 13.97
N LEU A 128 -12.80 4.38 13.15
CA LEU A 128 -14.14 4.00 13.61
C LEU A 128 -14.11 2.66 14.36
N CYS A 129 -13.42 1.65 13.82
CA CYS A 129 -13.26 0.36 14.51
C CYS A 129 -12.54 0.50 15.87
N MET A 130 -11.55 1.38 15.94
CA MET A 130 -10.84 1.66 17.19
C MET A 130 -11.76 2.30 18.23
N LEU A 131 -12.65 3.22 17.83
CA LEU A 131 -13.64 3.84 18.74
C LEU A 131 -14.67 2.85 19.28
N THR A 132 -15.00 1.80 18.53
CA THR A 132 -15.92 0.73 18.97
C THR A 132 -15.27 -0.29 19.90
N GLY A 133 -13.98 -0.16 20.20
CA GLY A 133 -13.26 -1.07 21.10
C GLY A 133 -12.96 -2.46 20.51
N LEU A 134 -13.01 -2.60 19.18
CA LEU A 134 -12.65 -3.85 18.51
C LEU A 134 -11.19 -4.19 18.72
N THR A 135 -10.89 -5.48 18.70
CA THR A 135 -9.50 -5.96 18.83
C THR A 135 -8.63 -5.41 17.69
N PRO A 136 -7.33 -5.16 17.94
CA PRO A 136 -6.41 -4.62 16.93
C PRO A 136 -6.41 -5.44 15.63
N SER A 137 -6.46 -6.77 15.73
CA SER A 137 -6.48 -7.66 14.56
C SER A 137 -7.73 -7.47 13.70
N ILE A 138 -8.92 -7.34 14.31
CA ILE A 138 -10.18 -7.12 13.58
C ILE A 138 -10.15 -5.72 12.95
N THR A 139 -9.69 -4.71 13.67
CA THR A 139 -9.57 -3.34 13.18
C THR A 139 -8.66 -3.26 11.95
N GLN A 140 -7.49 -3.89 12.01
CA GLN A 140 -6.54 -3.94 10.91
C GLN A 140 -7.12 -4.68 9.71
N PHE A 141 -7.75 -5.82 9.93
CA PHE A 141 -8.36 -6.60 8.84
C PHE A 141 -9.50 -5.83 8.17
N ALA A 142 -10.41 -5.23 8.93
CA ALA A 142 -11.51 -4.45 8.41
C ALA A 142 -11.04 -3.24 7.59
N ALA A 143 -10.02 -2.52 8.09
CA ALA A 143 -9.45 -1.39 7.38
C ALA A 143 -8.73 -1.82 6.07
N ALA A 144 -7.94 -2.90 6.10
CA ALA A 144 -7.28 -3.43 4.91
C ALA A 144 -8.29 -3.87 3.85
N LEU A 145 -9.35 -4.56 4.27
CA LEU A 145 -10.45 -4.95 3.40
C LEU A 145 -11.18 -3.72 2.84
N GLY A 146 -11.39 -2.68 3.65
CA GLY A 146 -11.97 -1.41 3.22
C GLY A 146 -11.15 -0.73 2.12
N ILE A 147 -9.82 -0.65 2.27
CA ILE A 147 -8.91 -0.11 1.24
C ILE A 147 -9.02 -0.94 -0.04
N PHE A 148 -8.92 -2.26 0.08
CA PHE A 148 -8.99 -3.17 -1.05
C PHE A 148 -10.31 -3.03 -1.82
N LEU A 149 -11.45 -3.08 -1.13
CA LEU A 149 -12.77 -2.93 -1.75
C LEU A 149 -12.94 -1.55 -2.39
N ALA A 150 -12.51 -0.48 -1.74
CA ALA A 150 -12.54 0.87 -2.31
C ALA A 150 -11.76 0.92 -3.64
N ARG A 151 -10.59 0.28 -3.72
CA ARG A 151 -9.81 0.18 -4.97
C ARG A 151 -10.52 -0.62 -6.06
N ILE A 152 -11.07 -1.79 -5.73
CA ILE A 152 -11.81 -2.61 -6.69
C ILE A 152 -13.02 -1.84 -7.25
N ILE A 153 -13.78 -1.18 -6.37
CA ILE A 153 -14.95 -0.39 -6.75
C ILE A 153 -14.54 0.79 -7.63
N ALA A 154 -13.50 1.54 -7.23
CA ALA A 154 -13.03 2.69 -7.98
C ALA A 154 -12.63 2.32 -9.42
N VAL A 155 -11.89 1.24 -9.61
CA VAL A 155 -11.48 0.78 -10.94
C VAL A 155 -12.64 0.19 -11.73
N LYS A 156 -13.49 -0.62 -11.09
CA LYS A 156 -14.65 -1.24 -11.77
C LYS A 156 -15.64 -0.21 -12.31
N TYR A 157 -15.87 0.88 -11.58
CA TYR A 157 -16.81 1.94 -11.94
C TYR A 157 -16.15 3.16 -12.54
N HIS A 158 -14.84 3.10 -12.84
CA HIS A 158 -14.06 4.22 -13.39
C HIS A 158 -14.25 5.52 -12.61
N ILE A 159 -14.31 5.42 -11.27
CA ILE A 159 -14.48 6.57 -10.40
C ILE A 159 -13.15 7.32 -10.37
N SER A 160 -13.12 8.52 -10.95
CA SER A 160 -11.94 9.38 -11.01
C SER A 160 -12.18 10.68 -10.26
N VAL A 161 -11.11 11.26 -9.71
CA VAL A 161 -11.16 12.59 -9.12
C VAL A 161 -11.27 13.62 -10.25
N PRO A 162 -12.23 14.57 -10.18
CA PRO A 162 -12.31 15.62 -11.19
C PRO A 162 -11.02 16.44 -11.18
N VAL A 163 -10.33 16.45 -12.33
CA VAL A 163 -9.16 17.32 -12.53
C VAL A 163 -9.68 18.71 -12.85
N LEU A 164 -9.30 19.69 -12.04
CA LEU A 164 -9.46 21.08 -12.42
C LEU A 164 -8.59 21.32 -13.67
N LYS A 165 -9.23 21.41 -14.84
CA LYS A 165 -8.54 21.89 -16.04
C LYS A 165 -8.22 23.35 -15.76
N GLY A 166 -6.91 23.68 -15.64
CA GLY A 166 -6.46 25.05 -15.76
C GLY A 166 -6.91 25.53 -17.16
N GLU A 167 -7.59 26.65 -17.21
CA GLU A 167 -7.81 27.38 -18.46
C GLU A 167 -6.45 27.73 -19.02
N GLU A 168 -6.10 27.18 -20.20
CA GLU A 168 -5.02 27.67 -21.02
C GLU A 168 -5.48 28.95 -21.73
#